data_6b0da685d57be918e0344d8e3ce2361c
#
_entry.id   6b0da685d57be918e0344d8e3ce2361c
#
_cell.length_a   1.000
_cell.length_b   1.000
_cell.length_c   1.000
_cell.angle_alpha   90.00
_cell.angle_beta   90.00
_cell.angle_gamma   90.00
#
_symmetry.space_group_name_H-M   'P 1'
#
loop_
_entity.id
_entity.type
_entity.pdbx_description
1 polymer ?
#
loop_
_entity_poly.entity_id
_entity_poly.type
_entity_poly.pdbx_seq_one_letter_code
_entity_poly.pdbx_strand_id
1 'polypeptide(L)'
;MGGKYKKQWACVTLFSLITAALCGACGNVMTGASGNVPETEAAGQVQPDGDLPAWQTYADDPVTLDWYINYSWFSTPWGENLVSQTITEETGVDIHFITPLGNESEKLNALIASDSLPDLITLGWWEPQVSEMTENGMVYALNELADSYDPYFWEVSDPVAVNWYTTDNGNIYAYPNSSITPQDVEQCEDLSSNQTFLVRKDIYEAIGSPDMTTPEGFCAAVKKAAEMFPEVDGEPLIPIGAHVFDNEGNVSFDKYLMNFLAIPWEKDGVYYDRYTDPEYFRWLKVFRQLGEEGYLANDIFVDTRTQMEEKVAQGRYFCMLYQYSDMLTQQKILYANDPDSIYMAVEGPRNANGDDPLRPTTTINGWTVTLISKNCKHPERAIAFLDYLMSEHAQLLTYLGVEGVTYDIKDGKPVLRDNIKQILDTDRAAYDREYGADDAYWMLQDNVMQLQWKQEPSPATAQLEEWGRKYVVYNGQYDVVFDSGSKEASEEDKITKLWSQTLPALLMAPSEEEFDTLFEEFIEKRDELGYTDVMEKKTAYMNSAKEKLGIQ
;
A
#
# COMPACT_ATOMS: atom_id res chain seq x y z
N MET A 1 -17.18 -0.04 -58.85
CA MET A 1 -18.20 0.98 -58.55
C MET A 1 -18.11 1.20 -57.06
N GLY A 2 -17.52 2.16 -56.44
CA GLY A 2 -17.38 3.59 -56.75
C GLY A 2 -18.11 4.34 -55.65
N GLY A 3 -17.37 5.03 -54.77
CA GLY A 3 -18.00 5.93 -53.83
C GLY A 3 -17.11 6.37 -52.69
N LYS A 4 -16.16 7.26 -52.96
CA LYS A 4 -15.37 7.98 -51.95
C LYS A 4 -16.22 9.13 -51.39
N TYR A 5 -16.22 9.33 -50.06
CA TYR A 5 -16.51 10.64 -49.47
C TYR A 5 -15.40 11.07 -48.52
N LYS A 6 -14.65 12.07 -48.97
CA LYS A 6 -13.81 12.95 -48.17
C LYS A 6 -14.70 13.98 -47.46
N LYS A 7 -14.51 14.26 -46.17
CA LYS A 7 -14.93 15.52 -45.56
C LYS A 7 -13.72 16.26 -45.01
N GLN A 8 -13.62 17.50 -45.47
CA GLN A 8 -12.61 18.51 -45.18
C GLN A 8 -12.85 19.11 -43.78
N TRP A 9 -11.75 19.39 -43.13
CA TRP A 9 -11.69 20.22 -41.93
C TRP A 9 -11.50 21.67 -42.34
N ALA A 10 -12.29 22.57 -41.75
CA ALA A 10 -12.10 24.01 -41.85
C ALA A 10 -11.66 24.54 -40.47
N CYS A 11 -10.46 25.10 -40.46
CA CYS A 11 -9.96 25.93 -39.33
C CYS A 11 -10.66 27.29 -39.36
N VAL A 12 -11.09 27.75 -38.19
CA VAL A 12 -11.39 29.17 -37.96
C VAL A 12 -10.61 29.61 -36.75
N THR A 13 -9.56 30.38 -37.00
CA THR A 13 -8.82 31.20 -36.05
C THR A 13 -9.54 32.51 -35.85
N LEU A 14 -9.81 32.91 -34.62
CA LEU A 14 -10.21 34.28 -34.30
C LEU A 14 -9.21 34.85 -33.26
N PHE A 15 -8.42 35.81 -33.72
CA PHE A 15 -7.61 36.71 -32.91
C PHE A 15 -8.48 37.87 -32.45
N SER A 16 -8.38 38.23 -31.16
CA SER A 16 -8.83 39.56 -30.69
C SER A 16 -7.81 40.10 -29.69
N LEU A 17 -7.05 41.05 -30.19
CA LEU A 17 -6.26 42.01 -29.40
C LEU A 17 -7.20 43.03 -28.75
N ILE A 18 -6.97 43.31 -27.47
CA ILE A 18 -7.39 44.59 -26.87
C ILE A 18 -6.21 45.18 -26.09
N THR A 19 -5.89 46.36 -26.43
CA THR A 19 -4.81 47.24 -26.05
C THR A 19 -4.93 47.83 -24.64
N ALA A 20 -3.77 48.01 -24.04
CA ALA A 20 -3.55 48.77 -22.79
C ALA A 20 -3.85 50.27 -22.93
N ALA A 21 -4.35 50.88 -21.91
CA ALA A 21 -4.27 52.32 -21.70
C ALA A 21 -3.82 52.63 -20.24
N LEU A 22 -2.61 53.14 -20.17
CA LEU A 22 -2.08 53.85 -18.97
C LEU A 22 -2.70 55.23 -18.89
N CYS A 23 -3.10 55.63 -17.68
CA CYS A 23 -3.04 57.05 -17.25
C CYS A 23 -2.84 57.12 -15.75
N GLY A 24 -1.72 57.67 -15.36
CA GLY A 24 -1.43 58.06 -13.98
C GLY A 24 -1.98 59.43 -13.65
N ALA A 25 -2.15 59.69 -12.37
CA ALA A 25 -2.00 61.02 -11.76
C ALA A 25 -1.94 60.93 -10.23
N CYS A 26 -1.08 61.75 -9.71
CA CYS A 26 -0.63 61.96 -8.35
C CYS A 26 -1.67 62.32 -7.28
N GLY A 27 -1.37 61.86 -6.05
CA GLY A 27 -1.25 62.68 -4.84
C GLY A 27 -2.51 63.22 -4.15
N ASN A 28 -2.74 62.72 -2.92
CA ASN A 28 -2.77 63.62 -1.74
C ASN A 28 -2.87 62.82 -0.45
N VAL A 29 -2.01 63.18 0.48
CA VAL A 29 -2.03 62.81 1.90
C VAL A 29 -3.21 63.50 2.57
N MET A 30 -4.07 62.77 3.28
CA MET A 30 -4.82 63.29 4.42
C MET A 30 -5.02 62.22 5.48
N THR A 31 -4.72 62.69 6.67
CA THR A 31 -4.77 62.04 7.97
C THR A 31 -6.18 61.72 8.46
N GLY A 32 -6.34 60.55 9.06
CA GLY A 32 -7.18 60.35 10.25
C GLY A 32 -8.67 60.16 10.05
N ALA A 33 -9.12 58.90 10.14
CA ALA A 33 -10.32 58.55 10.90
C ALA A 33 -10.26 57.04 11.21
N SER A 34 -10.22 56.72 12.49
CA SER A 34 -10.46 55.39 13.06
C SER A 34 -11.88 54.97 12.70
N GLY A 35 -12.01 54.07 11.74
CA GLY A 35 -13.27 53.42 11.41
C GLY A 35 -13.16 51.95 11.82
N ASN A 36 -13.98 51.53 12.79
CA ASN A 36 -14.17 50.14 13.17
C ASN A 36 -14.48 49.31 11.91
N VAL A 37 -13.57 48.39 11.61
CA VAL A 37 -13.89 47.23 10.78
C VAL A 37 -14.81 46.37 11.64
N PRO A 38 -15.97 45.92 11.15
CA PRO A 38 -16.76 44.95 11.89
C PRO A 38 -15.92 43.68 11.99
N GLU A 39 -15.61 43.21 13.19
CA GLU A 39 -15.27 41.84 13.46
C GLU A 39 -16.38 41.00 12.85
N THR A 40 -16.05 40.19 11.86
CA THR A 40 -16.85 39.06 11.46
C THR A 40 -16.94 38.21 12.72
N GLU A 41 -18.13 38.11 13.27
CA GLU A 41 -18.43 37.10 14.30
C GLU A 41 -17.94 35.76 13.79
N ALA A 42 -16.95 35.21 14.44
CA ALA A 42 -16.59 33.79 14.29
C ALA A 42 -17.86 33.02 14.57
N ALA A 43 -18.27 32.20 13.62
CA ALA A 43 -19.34 31.24 13.82
C ALA A 43 -19.05 30.52 15.13
N GLY A 44 -20.06 30.54 16.04
CA GLY A 44 -19.88 30.03 17.39
C GLY A 44 -19.34 28.60 17.32
N GLN A 45 -18.17 28.38 17.92
CA GLN A 45 -17.63 27.08 18.16
C GLN A 45 -18.64 26.29 18.98
N VAL A 46 -19.28 25.33 18.37
CA VAL A 46 -20.06 24.30 19.07
C VAL A 46 -19.04 23.50 19.87
N GLN A 47 -18.98 23.69 21.17
CA GLN A 47 -18.17 22.80 22.01
C GLN A 47 -18.90 21.46 22.06
N PRO A 48 -18.18 20.33 21.85
CA PRO A 48 -18.76 19.00 21.97
C PRO A 48 -19.44 18.86 23.35
N ASP A 49 -20.64 18.28 23.34
CA ASP A 49 -21.29 17.89 24.60
C ASP A 49 -20.42 16.80 25.20
N GLY A 50 -19.84 17.00 26.37
CA GLY A 50 -18.72 16.24 26.91
C GLY A 50 -18.92 14.72 27.13
N ASP A 51 -20.06 14.19 26.71
CA ASP A 51 -20.43 12.76 26.80
C ASP A 51 -20.59 12.09 25.41
N LEU A 52 -20.47 12.83 24.28
CA LEU A 52 -20.65 12.27 22.94
C LEU A 52 -19.46 12.61 22.03
N PRO A 53 -19.05 11.70 21.13
CA PRO A 53 -18.08 11.99 20.08
C PRO A 53 -18.50 13.21 19.25
N ALA A 54 -17.54 14.06 18.87
CA ALA A 54 -17.81 15.32 18.19
C ALA A 54 -18.52 15.11 16.83
N TRP A 55 -18.26 14.01 16.12
CA TRP A 55 -18.91 13.70 14.85
C TRP A 55 -20.44 13.63 14.98
N GLN A 56 -20.99 13.15 16.10
CA GLN A 56 -22.44 13.12 16.35
C GLN A 56 -23.01 14.54 16.54
N THR A 57 -22.23 15.41 17.17
CA THR A 57 -22.61 16.82 17.37
C THR A 57 -22.64 17.61 16.07
N TYR A 58 -21.76 17.26 15.13
CA TYR A 58 -21.62 17.94 13.86
C TYR A 58 -22.49 17.40 12.72
N ALA A 59 -23.21 16.31 12.91
CA ALA A 59 -23.95 15.62 11.84
C ALA A 59 -24.93 16.51 11.06
N ASP A 60 -25.55 17.48 11.74
CA ASP A 60 -26.54 18.42 11.14
C ASP A 60 -25.89 19.62 10.43
N ASP A 61 -24.54 19.77 10.47
CA ASP A 61 -23.79 20.86 9.84
C ASP A 61 -22.91 20.31 8.70
N PRO A 62 -23.41 20.18 7.47
CA PRO A 62 -22.70 19.48 6.40
C PRO A 62 -21.43 20.23 5.94
N VAL A 63 -20.36 19.47 5.72
CA VAL A 63 -19.09 19.95 5.17
C VAL A 63 -18.58 19.00 4.09
N THR A 64 -17.88 19.53 3.08
CA THR A 64 -17.13 18.72 2.12
C THR A 64 -15.65 18.87 2.42
N LEU A 65 -14.94 17.75 2.54
CA LEU A 65 -13.49 17.71 2.69
C LEU A 65 -12.85 17.16 1.40
N ASP A 66 -11.79 17.81 0.95
CA ASP A 66 -10.93 17.32 -0.12
C ASP A 66 -9.95 16.30 0.46
N TRP A 67 -9.96 15.05 -0.04
CA TRP A 67 -9.05 14.00 0.43
C TRP A 67 -8.14 13.51 -0.69
N TYR A 68 -6.85 13.77 -0.56
CA TYR A 68 -5.84 13.28 -1.49
C TYR A 68 -5.41 11.85 -1.10
N ILE A 69 -5.55 10.92 -2.05
CA ILE A 69 -5.07 9.53 -1.93
C ILE A 69 -3.92 9.35 -2.93
N ASN A 70 -2.71 9.11 -2.43
CA ASN A 70 -1.49 9.03 -3.26
C ASN A 70 -1.35 7.71 -4.03
N TYR A 71 -2.47 7.18 -4.54
CA TYR A 71 -2.52 5.94 -5.32
C TYR A 71 -3.39 6.11 -6.55
N SER A 72 -2.77 6.02 -7.75
CA SER A 72 -3.45 6.19 -9.05
C SER A 72 -4.49 5.09 -9.34
N TRP A 73 -4.38 3.94 -8.69
CA TRP A 73 -5.34 2.84 -8.82
C TRP A 73 -6.60 3.02 -7.96
N PHE A 74 -6.59 3.92 -6.97
CA PHE A 74 -7.77 4.17 -6.15
C PHE A 74 -8.85 4.87 -6.98
N SER A 75 -10.03 4.25 -7.07
CA SER A 75 -11.13 4.71 -7.93
C SER A 75 -12.51 4.59 -7.28
N THR A 76 -12.58 4.26 -5.99
CA THR A 76 -13.86 4.13 -5.27
C THR A 76 -14.51 5.51 -5.15
N PRO A 77 -15.76 5.70 -5.67
CA PRO A 77 -16.45 6.97 -5.58
C PRO A 77 -17.00 7.20 -4.17
N TRP A 78 -17.18 8.46 -3.78
CA TRP A 78 -17.90 8.82 -2.56
C TRP A 78 -19.33 9.30 -2.90
N GLY A 79 -20.29 9.04 -1.98
CA GLY A 79 -21.68 9.48 -2.12
C GLY A 79 -22.54 8.65 -3.07
N GLU A 80 -21.98 7.67 -3.76
CA GLU A 80 -22.70 6.84 -4.74
C GLU A 80 -23.11 5.46 -4.21
N ASN A 81 -22.46 4.97 -3.16
CA ASN A 81 -22.73 3.65 -2.57
C ASN A 81 -23.27 3.74 -1.15
N LEU A 82 -23.76 2.61 -0.64
CA LEU A 82 -24.41 2.51 0.65
C LEU A 82 -23.53 3.00 1.81
N VAL A 83 -22.28 2.56 1.88
CA VAL A 83 -21.36 2.89 2.99
C VAL A 83 -21.06 4.37 3.02
N SER A 84 -20.63 4.97 1.90
CA SER A 84 -20.33 6.40 1.86
C SER A 84 -21.55 7.29 2.16
N GLN A 85 -22.74 6.89 1.69
CA GLN A 85 -23.99 7.59 2.02
C GLN A 85 -24.29 7.52 3.51
N THR A 86 -24.14 6.33 4.12
CA THR A 86 -24.35 6.15 5.57
C THR A 86 -23.35 6.99 6.38
N ILE A 87 -22.06 6.97 6.01
CA ILE A 87 -21.04 7.79 6.68
C ILE A 87 -21.39 9.28 6.59
N THR A 88 -21.79 9.76 5.41
CA THR A 88 -22.20 11.17 5.24
C THR A 88 -23.46 11.51 6.05
N GLU A 89 -24.45 10.60 6.12
CA GLU A 89 -25.65 10.79 6.94
C GLU A 89 -25.32 10.86 8.45
N GLU A 90 -24.37 10.06 8.92
CA GLU A 90 -24.01 9.98 10.33
C GLU A 90 -23.08 11.10 10.78
N THR A 91 -22.20 11.59 9.89
CA THR A 91 -21.17 12.57 10.25
C THR A 91 -21.41 13.98 9.71
N GLY A 92 -22.28 14.14 8.72
CA GLY A 92 -22.42 15.38 7.94
C GLY A 92 -21.21 15.68 7.04
N VAL A 93 -20.27 14.74 6.88
CA VAL A 93 -19.08 14.92 6.04
C VAL A 93 -19.28 14.26 4.68
N ASP A 94 -19.12 15.06 3.63
CA ASP A 94 -18.99 14.60 2.25
C ASP A 94 -17.52 14.64 1.83
N ILE A 95 -17.06 13.70 0.99
CA ILE A 95 -15.66 13.59 0.57
C ILE A 95 -15.55 13.79 -0.94
N HIS A 96 -14.59 14.64 -1.31
CA HIS A 96 -14.12 14.75 -2.67
C HIS A 96 -12.72 14.16 -2.77
N PHE A 97 -12.60 12.94 -3.35
CA PHE A 97 -11.31 12.29 -3.54
C PHE A 97 -10.50 12.91 -4.69
N ILE A 98 -9.21 13.08 -4.44
CA ILE A 98 -8.23 13.55 -5.40
C ILE A 98 -7.14 12.49 -5.53
N THR A 99 -6.93 11.95 -6.72
CA THR A 99 -5.89 10.95 -7.00
C THR A 99 -4.93 11.42 -8.08
N PRO A 100 -3.68 10.92 -8.13
CA PRO A 100 -2.76 11.17 -9.22
C PRO A 100 -3.22 10.44 -10.50
N LEU A 101 -2.81 10.95 -11.67
CA LEU A 101 -3.08 10.33 -12.97
C LEU A 101 -1.85 9.56 -13.50
N GLY A 102 -1.19 8.80 -12.63
CA GLY A 102 0.00 8.02 -12.98
C GLY A 102 1.14 8.28 -12.01
N ASN A 103 2.05 9.22 -12.29
CA ASN A 103 3.19 9.47 -11.39
C ASN A 103 2.72 10.11 -10.07
N GLU A 104 2.69 9.31 -9.03
CA GLU A 104 2.17 9.65 -7.71
C GLU A 104 3.01 10.74 -7.04
N SER A 105 4.31 10.58 -7.05
CA SER A 105 5.23 11.55 -6.45
C SER A 105 5.18 12.94 -7.12
N GLU A 106 5.01 13.03 -8.44
CA GLU A 106 4.93 14.32 -9.13
C GLU A 106 3.72 15.16 -8.69
N LYS A 107 2.57 14.52 -8.54
CA LYS A 107 1.35 15.22 -8.14
C LYS A 107 1.47 15.75 -6.73
N LEU A 108 1.92 14.91 -5.78
CA LEU A 108 2.06 15.31 -4.38
C LEU A 108 3.13 16.39 -4.22
N ASN A 109 4.29 16.24 -4.86
CA ASN A 109 5.35 17.25 -4.84
C ASN A 109 4.87 18.61 -5.38
N ALA A 110 4.03 18.61 -6.43
CA ALA A 110 3.46 19.84 -6.96
C ALA A 110 2.50 20.52 -5.96
N LEU A 111 1.70 19.74 -5.22
CA LEU A 111 0.80 20.25 -4.17
C LEU A 111 1.59 20.82 -2.99
N ILE A 112 2.66 20.16 -2.55
CA ILE A 112 3.58 20.63 -1.51
C ILE A 112 4.25 21.94 -1.95
N ALA A 113 4.87 21.95 -3.13
CA ALA A 113 5.61 23.11 -3.63
C ALA A 113 4.73 24.36 -3.87
N SER A 114 3.43 24.16 -4.15
CA SER A 114 2.47 25.26 -4.35
C SER A 114 1.71 25.66 -3.09
N ASP A 115 1.99 25.03 -1.94
CA ASP A 115 1.24 25.20 -0.69
C ASP A 115 -0.28 25.06 -0.88
N SER A 116 -0.68 24.03 -1.65
CA SER A 116 -2.09 23.78 -2.01
C SER A 116 -2.51 22.34 -1.66
N LEU A 117 -2.04 21.86 -0.53
CA LEU A 117 -2.44 20.56 -0.01
C LEU A 117 -3.96 20.54 0.25
N PRO A 118 -4.65 19.46 -0.13
CA PRO A 118 -6.04 19.20 0.27
C PRO A 118 -6.22 19.07 1.78
N ASP A 119 -7.45 18.93 2.25
CA ASP A 119 -7.76 18.87 3.69
C ASP A 119 -7.15 17.64 4.36
N LEU A 120 -7.32 16.46 3.72
CA LEU A 120 -6.77 15.18 4.16
C LEU A 120 -5.78 14.64 3.12
N ILE A 121 -4.74 13.97 3.59
CA ILE A 121 -3.72 13.36 2.72
C ILE A 121 -3.42 11.96 3.24
N THR A 122 -3.54 10.94 2.36
CA THR A 122 -3.13 9.55 2.64
C THR A 122 -2.08 9.11 1.65
N LEU A 123 -0.96 8.58 2.17
CA LEU A 123 0.19 8.09 1.39
C LEU A 123 0.92 7.00 2.16
N GLY A 124 1.89 6.33 1.52
CA GLY A 124 2.75 5.33 2.17
C GLY A 124 3.55 5.95 3.31
N TRP A 125 3.60 5.28 4.47
CA TRP A 125 4.34 5.76 5.62
C TRP A 125 5.85 5.97 5.35
N TRP A 126 6.40 5.25 4.38
CA TRP A 126 7.82 5.30 3.96
C TRP A 126 8.12 6.43 2.95
N GLU A 127 7.10 7.10 2.43
CA GLU A 127 7.29 8.15 1.43
C GLU A 127 7.92 9.40 2.07
N PRO A 128 8.96 9.98 1.47
CA PRO A 128 9.68 11.12 2.06
C PRO A 128 8.82 12.36 2.27
N GLN A 129 7.68 12.46 1.57
CA GLN A 129 6.74 13.57 1.74
C GLN A 129 6.08 13.58 3.12
N VAL A 130 6.02 12.44 3.83
CA VAL A 130 5.49 12.40 5.21
C VAL A 130 6.36 13.27 6.12
N SER A 131 7.67 13.06 6.12
CA SER A 131 8.59 13.89 6.92
C SER A 131 8.68 15.32 6.39
N GLU A 132 8.69 15.52 5.06
CA GLU A 132 8.71 16.84 4.44
C GLU A 132 7.53 17.72 4.90
N MET A 133 6.31 17.21 4.86
CA MET A 133 5.12 17.95 5.30
C MET A 133 5.13 18.23 6.80
N THR A 134 5.61 17.24 7.59
CA THR A 134 5.66 17.36 9.05
C THR A 134 6.70 18.38 9.50
N GLU A 135 7.93 18.29 9.02
CA GLU A 135 9.05 19.16 9.39
C GLU A 135 8.85 20.60 8.94
N ASN A 136 8.21 20.81 7.79
CA ASN A 136 7.88 22.13 7.28
C ASN A 136 6.59 22.73 7.88
N GLY A 137 5.94 22.01 8.83
CA GLY A 137 4.75 22.50 9.54
C GLY A 137 3.52 22.66 8.65
N MET A 138 3.40 21.85 7.59
CA MET A 138 2.32 21.89 6.61
C MET A 138 1.07 21.12 7.06
N VAL A 139 1.19 20.35 8.14
CA VAL A 139 0.13 19.50 8.70
C VAL A 139 -0.12 19.83 10.17
N TYR A 140 -1.32 19.56 10.63
CA TYR A 140 -1.71 19.73 12.03
C TYR A 140 -1.17 18.60 12.89
N ALA A 141 -0.87 18.89 14.15
CA ALA A 141 -0.68 17.88 15.18
C ALA A 141 -2.05 17.30 15.57
N LEU A 142 -2.25 16.01 15.37
CA LEU A 142 -3.52 15.31 15.64
C LEU A 142 -3.89 15.37 17.12
N ASN A 143 -2.91 15.21 18.02
CA ASN A 143 -3.12 15.35 19.46
C ASN A 143 -3.59 16.74 19.88
N GLU A 144 -3.09 17.82 19.24
CA GLU A 144 -3.56 19.20 19.53
C GLU A 144 -5.00 19.41 19.03
N LEU A 145 -5.36 18.80 17.88
CA LEU A 145 -6.73 18.83 17.38
C LEU A 145 -7.66 18.01 18.27
N ALA A 146 -7.23 16.81 18.68
CA ALA A 146 -7.98 15.94 19.58
C ALA A 146 -8.29 16.63 20.91
N ASP A 147 -7.26 17.18 21.55
CA ASP A 147 -7.42 17.90 22.83
C ASP A 147 -8.31 19.16 22.72
N SER A 148 -8.35 19.77 21.52
CA SER A 148 -9.10 21.00 21.31
C SER A 148 -10.54 20.76 20.87
N TYR A 149 -10.80 19.70 20.10
CA TYR A 149 -12.06 19.53 19.38
C TYR A 149 -12.74 18.18 19.60
N ASP A 150 -12.02 17.06 19.68
CA ASP A 150 -12.59 15.72 19.88
C ASP A 150 -11.71 14.79 20.72
N PRO A 151 -11.84 14.81 22.05
CA PRO A 151 -11.11 13.90 22.93
C PRO A 151 -11.39 12.40 22.68
N TYR A 152 -12.42 12.06 21.90
CA TYR A 152 -12.76 10.69 21.51
C TYR A 152 -11.62 10.01 20.73
N PHE A 153 -10.75 10.81 20.09
CA PHE A 153 -9.49 10.33 19.49
C PHE A 153 -8.72 9.38 20.43
N TRP A 154 -8.61 9.75 21.71
CA TRP A 154 -7.87 8.96 22.69
C TRP A 154 -8.56 7.66 23.11
N GLU A 155 -9.85 7.52 22.82
CA GLU A 155 -10.62 6.30 23.07
C GLU A 155 -10.52 5.30 21.89
N VAL A 156 -10.40 5.80 20.66
CA VAL A 156 -10.40 4.98 19.44
C VAL A 156 -9.01 4.73 18.86
N SER A 157 -8.00 5.52 19.24
CA SER A 157 -6.64 5.34 18.77
C SER A 157 -5.89 4.27 19.56
N ASP A 158 -5.07 3.46 18.85
CA ASP A 158 -4.18 2.50 19.49
C ASP A 158 -3.04 3.23 20.23
N PRO A 159 -2.89 3.05 21.57
CA PRO A 159 -1.85 3.73 22.34
C PRO A 159 -0.42 3.34 21.93
N VAL A 160 -0.19 2.17 21.33
CA VAL A 160 1.12 1.74 20.82
C VAL A 160 1.42 2.49 19.53
N ALA A 161 0.44 2.61 18.60
CA ALA A 161 0.58 3.41 17.40
C ALA A 161 0.76 4.89 17.72
N VAL A 162 0.00 5.44 18.67
CA VAL A 162 0.16 6.79 19.21
C VAL A 162 1.59 7.03 19.70
N ASN A 163 2.11 6.14 20.57
CA ASN A 163 3.49 6.24 21.06
C ASN A 163 4.51 6.14 19.93
N TRP A 164 4.27 5.28 18.95
CA TRP A 164 5.16 5.10 17.80
C TRP A 164 5.27 6.37 16.96
N TYR A 165 4.14 6.99 16.62
CA TYR A 165 4.07 8.19 15.80
C TYR A 165 4.31 9.50 16.58
N THR A 166 4.48 9.44 17.91
CA THR A 166 4.87 10.60 18.70
C THR A 166 6.32 10.98 18.36
N THR A 167 6.47 12.19 17.84
CA THR A 167 7.76 12.81 17.47
C THR A 167 8.47 13.39 18.68
N ASP A 168 9.73 13.80 18.52
CA ASP A 168 10.56 14.37 19.60
C ASP A 168 9.95 15.63 20.25
N ASN A 169 9.10 16.37 19.53
CA ASN A 169 8.41 17.53 20.06
C ASN A 169 7.13 17.17 20.85
N GLY A 170 6.80 15.89 20.97
CA GLY A 170 5.62 15.38 21.69
C GLY A 170 4.34 15.36 20.86
N ASN A 171 4.38 15.69 19.58
CA ASN A 171 3.22 15.72 18.70
C ASN A 171 3.09 14.49 17.82
N ILE A 172 1.86 14.20 17.39
CA ILE A 172 1.49 13.16 16.45
C ILE A 172 0.95 13.85 15.20
N TYR A 173 1.55 13.62 14.04
CA TYR A 173 1.14 14.30 12.81
C TYR A 173 0.43 13.41 11.81
N ALA A 174 0.56 12.09 11.97
CA ALA A 174 0.02 11.09 11.07
C ALA A 174 -0.56 9.92 11.86
N TYR A 175 -1.61 9.29 11.35
CA TYR A 175 -2.18 8.08 11.93
C TYR A 175 -2.18 6.95 10.90
N PRO A 176 -1.70 5.73 11.25
CA PRO A 176 -1.59 4.60 10.32
C PRO A 176 -2.91 3.89 10.10
N ASN A 177 -3.03 3.21 8.95
CA ASN A 177 -4.00 2.14 8.77
C ASN A 177 -3.36 0.78 9.00
N SER A 178 -4.15 -0.24 9.26
CA SER A 178 -3.67 -1.65 9.33
C SER A 178 -2.41 -1.83 10.19
N SER A 179 -2.29 -1.02 11.25
CA SER A 179 -1.21 -1.09 12.22
C SER A 179 -1.30 -2.39 13.00
N ILE A 180 -0.17 -3.09 13.14
CA ILE A 180 -0.06 -4.35 13.90
C ILE A 180 1.12 -4.24 14.86
N THR A 181 0.87 -4.54 16.12
CA THR A 181 1.87 -4.52 17.19
C THR A 181 2.58 -5.88 17.34
N PRO A 182 3.75 -5.94 17.99
CA PRO A 182 4.35 -7.22 18.36
C PRO A 182 3.41 -8.11 19.17
N GLN A 183 2.60 -7.53 20.05
CA GLN A 183 1.65 -8.24 20.89
C GLN A 183 0.50 -8.86 20.09
N ASP A 184 0.04 -8.19 19.04
CA ASP A 184 -1.00 -8.72 18.15
C ASP A 184 -0.52 -9.98 17.43
N VAL A 185 0.74 -10.00 16.95
CA VAL A 185 1.34 -11.19 16.34
C VAL A 185 1.47 -12.35 17.31
N GLU A 186 1.74 -12.08 18.60
CA GLU A 186 1.82 -13.11 19.62
C GLU A 186 0.45 -13.66 20.05
N GLN A 187 -0.60 -12.84 20.02
CA GLN A 187 -1.91 -13.17 20.60
C GLN A 187 -2.98 -13.54 19.58
N CYS A 188 -2.81 -13.16 18.32
CA CYS A 188 -3.80 -13.37 17.29
C CYS A 188 -3.35 -14.41 16.25
N GLU A 189 -3.87 -15.65 16.41
CA GLU A 189 -3.56 -16.76 15.48
C GLU A 189 -4.16 -16.56 14.08
N ASP A 190 -5.11 -15.63 13.93
CA ASP A 190 -5.76 -15.34 12.64
C ASP A 190 -5.01 -14.31 11.79
N LEU A 191 -3.98 -13.67 12.33
CA LEU A 191 -3.12 -12.80 11.54
C LEU A 191 -2.44 -13.59 10.42
N SER A 192 -2.29 -12.95 9.28
CA SER A 192 -1.71 -13.56 8.10
C SER A 192 -0.68 -12.64 7.45
N SER A 193 0.31 -13.24 6.81
CA SER A 193 1.17 -12.57 5.86
C SER A 193 0.61 -12.75 4.44
N ASN A 194 0.57 -11.70 3.67
CA ASN A 194 0.15 -11.76 2.27
C ASN A 194 1.23 -12.34 1.33
N GLN A 195 2.47 -12.49 1.81
CA GLN A 195 3.58 -13.03 1.01
C GLN A 195 3.40 -14.53 0.77
N THR A 196 3.39 -14.94 -0.48
CA THR A 196 3.18 -16.34 -0.87
C THR A 196 4.15 -16.77 -1.95
N PHE A 197 4.42 -18.06 -2.01
CA PHE A 197 4.93 -18.71 -3.20
C PHE A 197 3.76 -19.43 -3.87
N LEU A 198 3.35 -18.92 -5.01
CA LEU A 198 2.17 -19.35 -5.75
C LEU A 198 2.56 -20.29 -6.89
N VAL A 199 1.73 -21.29 -7.12
CA VAL A 199 1.80 -22.14 -8.30
C VAL A 199 0.41 -22.25 -8.94
N ARG A 200 0.35 -22.43 -10.25
CA ARG A 200 -0.86 -22.79 -10.96
C ARG A 200 -1.24 -24.23 -10.59
N LYS A 201 -2.38 -24.42 -9.89
CA LYS A 201 -2.79 -25.68 -9.25
C LYS A 201 -2.83 -26.86 -10.21
N ASP A 202 -3.58 -26.74 -11.31
CA ASP A 202 -3.74 -27.78 -12.33
C ASP A 202 -2.40 -28.24 -12.93
N ILE A 203 -1.52 -27.29 -13.23
CA ILE A 203 -0.18 -27.56 -13.77
C ILE A 203 0.70 -28.24 -12.72
N TYR A 204 0.71 -27.70 -11.49
CA TYR A 204 1.51 -28.23 -10.39
C TYR A 204 1.13 -29.68 -10.03
N GLU A 205 -0.18 -29.96 -9.96
CA GLU A 205 -0.69 -31.31 -9.72
C GLU A 205 -0.37 -32.27 -10.90
N ALA A 206 -0.53 -31.80 -12.14
CA ALA A 206 -0.25 -32.58 -13.33
C ALA A 206 1.24 -32.97 -13.47
N ILE A 207 2.16 -32.13 -13.00
CA ILE A 207 3.59 -32.45 -12.96
C ILE A 207 3.99 -33.30 -11.74
N GLY A 208 3.03 -33.63 -10.86
CA GLY A 208 3.20 -34.54 -9.71
C GLY A 208 3.52 -33.85 -8.39
N SER A 209 3.13 -32.60 -8.23
CA SER A 209 3.32 -31.78 -7.00
C SER A 209 4.74 -31.85 -6.45
N PRO A 210 5.75 -31.49 -7.26
CA PRO A 210 7.16 -31.64 -6.88
C PRO A 210 7.53 -30.74 -5.71
N ASP A 211 8.54 -31.14 -4.95
CA ASP A 211 9.18 -30.28 -3.97
C ASP A 211 9.95 -29.15 -4.68
N MET A 212 9.57 -27.90 -4.41
CA MET A 212 10.19 -26.69 -4.98
C MET A 212 11.01 -25.90 -3.95
N THR A 213 11.28 -26.50 -2.79
CA THR A 213 12.04 -25.83 -1.71
C THR A 213 13.54 -25.80 -1.97
N THR A 214 14.04 -26.71 -2.80
CA THR A 214 15.47 -26.79 -3.15
C THR A 214 15.72 -26.26 -4.57
N PRO A 215 16.92 -25.74 -4.89
CA PRO A 215 17.30 -25.32 -6.24
C PRO A 215 17.04 -26.39 -7.32
N GLU A 216 17.40 -27.62 -7.04
CA GLU A 216 17.25 -28.75 -7.98
C GLU A 216 15.77 -29.07 -8.23
N GLY A 217 14.95 -29.12 -7.16
CA GLY A 217 13.51 -29.36 -7.24
C GLY A 217 12.79 -28.22 -7.95
N PHE A 218 13.13 -26.97 -7.62
CA PHE A 218 12.60 -25.78 -8.27
C PHE A 218 12.88 -25.78 -9.77
N CYS A 219 14.14 -25.95 -10.19
CA CYS A 219 14.53 -26.00 -11.59
C CYS A 219 13.81 -27.14 -12.33
N ALA A 220 13.74 -28.33 -11.73
CA ALA A 220 13.08 -29.48 -12.34
C ALA A 220 11.57 -29.24 -12.53
N ALA A 221 10.90 -28.64 -11.55
CA ALA A 221 9.48 -28.29 -11.62
C ALA A 221 9.19 -27.26 -12.72
N VAL A 222 9.96 -26.16 -12.76
CA VAL A 222 9.84 -25.09 -13.76
C VAL A 222 10.00 -25.65 -15.19
N LYS A 223 11.06 -26.42 -15.43
CA LYS A 223 11.33 -27.05 -16.74
C LYS A 223 10.22 -28.00 -17.14
N LYS A 224 9.79 -28.88 -16.23
CA LYS A 224 8.74 -29.85 -16.50
C LYS A 224 7.39 -29.18 -16.79
N ALA A 225 7.05 -28.11 -16.06
CA ALA A 225 5.84 -27.34 -16.32
C ALA A 225 5.87 -26.71 -17.72
N ALA A 226 6.95 -26.04 -18.09
CA ALA A 226 7.12 -25.43 -19.41
C ALA A 226 7.11 -26.46 -20.56
N GLU A 227 7.70 -27.64 -20.36
CA GLU A 227 7.69 -28.71 -21.35
C GLU A 227 6.31 -29.35 -21.55
N MET A 228 5.57 -29.55 -20.44
CA MET A 228 4.25 -30.20 -20.51
C MET A 228 3.12 -29.23 -20.88
N PHE A 229 3.26 -27.98 -20.53
CA PHE A 229 2.27 -26.93 -20.73
C PHE A 229 2.90 -25.69 -21.37
N PRO A 230 3.29 -25.75 -22.67
CA PRO A 230 3.94 -24.62 -23.34
C PRO A 230 3.00 -23.43 -23.53
N GLU A 231 1.69 -23.65 -23.47
CA GLU A 231 0.65 -22.65 -23.68
C GLU A 231 -0.50 -22.84 -22.68
N VAL A 232 -1.15 -21.73 -22.31
CA VAL A 232 -2.40 -21.68 -21.56
C VAL A 232 -3.40 -20.88 -22.40
N ASP A 233 -4.53 -21.47 -22.76
CA ASP A 233 -5.58 -20.87 -23.60
C ASP A 233 -5.08 -20.26 -24.92
N GLY A 234 -4.02 -20.86 -25.50
CA GLY A 234 -3.41 -20.42 -26.76
C GLY A 234 -2.36 -19.32 -26.62
N GLU A 235 -2.08 -18.86 -25.38
CA GLU A 235 -1.02 -17.94 -25.05
C GLU A 235 0.17 -18.65 -24.38
N PRO A 236 1.42 -18.22 -24.61
CA PRO A 236 2.59 -18.87 -24.00
C PRO A 236 2.51 -18.87 -22.47
N LEU A 237 2.81 -20.04 -21.86
CA LEU A 237 3.04 -20.13 -20.41
C LEU A 237 4.27 -19.29 -20.03
N ILE A 238 4.19 -18.59 -18.92
CA ILE A 238 5.30 -17.87 -18.29
C ILE A 238 5.76 -18.71 -17.10
N PRO A 239 6.90 -19.41 -17.19
CA PRO A 239 7.29 -20.39 -16.17
C PRO A 239 7.54 -19.75 -14.80
N ILE A 240 8.10 -18.54 -14.77
CA ILE A 240 8.39 -17.79 -13.54
C ILE A 240 7.87 -16.37 -13.67
N GLY A 241 6.95 -16.01 -12.77
CA GLY A 241 6.46 -14.64 -12.61
C GLY A 241 7.13 -13.94 -11.45
N ALA A 242 7.05 -12.61 -11.47
CA ALA A 242 7.52 -11.75 -10.40
C ALA A 242 6.63 -10.51 -10.32
N HIS A 243 6.74 -9.76 -9.22
CA HIS A 243 6.20 -8.41 -9.12
C HIS A 243 6.83 -7.51 -10.21
N VAL A 244 6.26 -6.35 -10.46
CA VAL A 244 6.85 -5.40 -11.43
C VAL A 244 8.23 -4.94 -10.98
N PHE A 245 9.12 -4.76 -11.95
CA PHE A 245 10.40 -4.09 -11.73
C PHE A 245 10.21 -2.58 -11.87
N ASP A 246 10.71 -1.83 -10.91
CA ASP A 246 10.62 -0.37 -10.87
C ASP A 246 11.94 0.27 -10.43
N ASN A 247 11.92 1.56 -10.10
CA ASN A 247 13.11 2.30 -9.68
C ASN A 247 13.59 1.93 -8.26
N GLU A 248 12.79 1.18 -7.50
CA GLU A 248 13.12 0.72 -6.15
C GLU A 248 13.64 -0.72 -6.14
N GLY A 249 13.47 -1.46 -7.25
CA GLY A 249 13.91 -2.84 -7.38
C GLY A 249 12.79 -3.79 -7.75
N ASN A 250 12.67 -4.92 -7.03
CA ASN A 250 11.63 -5.91 -7.26
C ASN A 250 11.25 -6.61 -5.96
N VAL A 251 10.02 -6.41 -5.50
CA VAL A 251 9.53 -6.95 -4.21
C VAL A 251 9.64 -8.46 -4.12
N SER A 252 9.43 -9.20 -5.23
CA SER A 252 9.55 -10.67 -5.24
C SER A 252 10.95 -11.16 -4.90
N PHE A 253 11.97 -10.50 -5.44
CA PHE A 253 13.37 -10.85 -5.22
C PHE A 253 13.95 -10.16 -3.97
N ASP A 254 13.69 -8.87 -3.78
CA ASP A 254 14.34 -8.05 -2.75
C ASP A 254 13.76 -8.23 -1.34
N LYS A 255 12.51 -8.70 -1.26
CA LYS A 255 11.82 -8.92 0.03
C LYS A 255 11.36 -10.36 0.19
N TYR A 256 10.50 -10.86 -0.70
CA TYR A 256 9.85 -12.16 -0.51
C TYR A 256 10.84 -13.32 -0.61
N LEU A 257 11.72 -13.33 -1.60
CA LEU A 257 12.75 -14.37 -1.70
C LEU A 257 13.62 -14.41 -0.44
N MET A 258 14.12 -13.26 0.03
CA MET A 258 14.93 -13.21 1.25
C MET A 258 14.17 -13.70 2.49
N ASN A 259 12.86 -13.43 2.56
CA ASN A 259 12.01 -13.88 3.67
C ASN A 259 11.75 -15.40 3.59
N PHE A 260 11.52 -15.93 2.39
CA PHE A 260 11.38 -17.38 2.17
C PHE A 260 12.68 -18.13 2.48
N LEU A 261 13.82 -17.51 2.25
CA LEU A 261 15.14 -18.06 2.61
C LEU A 261 15.48 -17.91 4.09
N ALA A 262 14.57 -17.40 4.91
CA ALA A 262 14.78 -17.15 6.33
C ALA A 262 16.03 -16.30 6.63
N ILE A 263 16.38 -15.36 5.74
CA ILE A 263 17.52 -14.48 5.95
C ILE A 263 17.13 -13.42 6.98
N PRO A 264 17.81 -13.36 8.13
CA PRO A 264 17.45 -12.45 9.20
C PRO A 264 17.71 -10.99 8.82
N TRP A 265 16.96 -10.07 9.46
CA TRP A 265 17.23 -8.62 9.33
C TRP A 265 18.34 -8.14 10.23
N GLU A 266 18.75 -8.96 11.21
CA GLU A 266 19.74 -8.63 12.23
C GLU A 266 20.64 -9.82 12.52
N LYS A 267 21.92 -9.57 12.74
CA LYS A 267 22.88 -10.53 13.29
C LYS A 267 23.76 -9.84 14.36
N ASP A 268 23.89 -10.46 15.50
CA ASP A 268 24.74 -10.00 16.60
C ASP A 268 24.46 -8.54 17.06
N GLY A 269 23.18 -8.12 17.04
CA GLY A 269 22.77 -6.77 17.44
C GLY A 269 23.00 -5.69 16.37
N VAL A 270 23.34 -6.07 15.14
CA VAL A 270 23.60 -5.17 14.02
C VAL A 270 22.61 -5.46 12.89
N TYR A 271 22.10 -4.41 12.27
CA TYR A 271 21.27 -4.54 11.07
C TYR A 271 22.04 -5.28 9.99
N TYR A 272 21.46 -6.37 9.45
CA TYR A 272 22.20 -7.29 8.61
C TYR A 272 22.08 -6.95 7.12
N ASP A 273 23.20 -7.03 6.41
CA ASP A 273 23.25 -6.91 4.95
C ASP A 273 22.72 -8.17 4.28
N ARG A 274 21.41 -8.18 4.01
CA ARG A 274 20.72 -9.32 3.40
C ARG A 274 21.13 -9.55 1.93
N TYR A 275 21.59 -8.51 1.23
CA TYR A 275 21.99 -8.62 -0.18
C TYR A 275 23.26 -9.45 -0.37
N THR A 276 24.13 -9.48 0.65
CA THR A 276 25.37 -10.28 0.62
C THR A 276 25.23 -11.64 1.29
N ASP A 277 24.01 -12.01 1.71
CA ASP A 277 23.79 -13.33 2.32
C ASP A 277 24.07 -14.44 1.29
N PRO A 278 24.85 -15.49 1.65
CA PRO A 278 25.21 -16.59 0.74
C PRO A 278 24.00 -17.33 0.17
N GLU A 279 22.90 -17.43 0.93
CA GLU A 279 21.68 -18.12 0.48
C GLU A 279 20.94 -17.28 -0.58
N TYR A 280 20.89 -15.95 -0.40
CA TYR A 280 20.32 -15.06 -1.41
C TYR A 280 21.12 -15.14 -2.71
N PHE A 281 22.41 -15.03 -2.62
CA PHE A 281 23.32 -15.13 -3.76
C PHE A 281 23.18 -16.48 -4.49
N ARG A 282 23.09 -17.58 -3.75
CA ARG A 282 22.85 -18.92 -4.30
C ARG A 282 21.56 -18.99 -5.12
N TRP A 283 20.47 -18.43 -4.60
CA TRP A 283 19.19 -18.47 -5.29
C TRP A 283 19.11 -17.49 -6.48
N LEU A 284 19.75 -16.33 -6.42
CA LEU A 284 19.85 -15.46 -7.60
C LEU A 284 20.58 -16.15 -8.75
N LYS A 285 21.61 -16.96 -8.49
CA LYS A 285 22.28 -17.79 -9.51
C LYS A 285 21.37 -18.86 -10.11
N VAL A 286 20.45 -19.43 -9.32
CA VAL A 286 19.43 -20.34 -9.82
C VAL A 286 18.51 -19.64 -10.82
N PHE A 287 18.01 -18.46 -10.48
CA PHE A 287 17.16 -17.68 -11.38
C PHE A 287 17.92 -17.23 -12.64
N ARG A 288 19.17 -16.79 -12.50
CA ARG A 288 20.03 -16.50 -13.65
C ARG A 288 20.19 -17.70 -14.59
N GLN A 289 20.44 -18.89 -14.03
CA GLN A 289 20.57 -20.12 -14.83
C GLN A 289 19.26 -20.41 -15.59
N LEU A 290 18.12 -20.27 -14.93
CA LEU A 290 16.82 -20.45 -15.60
C LEU A 290 16.58 -19.36 -16.66
N GLY A 291 17.10 -18.15 -16.48
CA GLY A 291 17.10 -17.08 -17.47
C GLY A 291 17.95 -17.44 -18.71
N GLU A 292 19.18 -17.93 -18.51
CA GLU A 292 20.05 -18.41 -19.59
C GLU A 292 19.41 -19.56 -20.39
N GLU A 293 18.68 -20.43 -19.72
CA GLU A 293 17.97 -21.55 -20.34
C GLU A 293 16.62 -21.15 -20.96
N GLY A 294 16.19 -19.87 -20.83
CA GLY A 294 14.98 -19.32 -21.46
C GLY A 294 13.68 -19.53 -20.65
N TYR A 295 13.76 -19.87 -19.36
CA TYR A 295 12.59 -20.05 -18.49
C TYR A 295 12.22 -18.79 -17.68
N LEU A 296 13.05 -17.77 -17.69
CA LEU A 296 12.74 -16.44 -17.15
C LEU A 296 12.43 -15.51 -18.32
N ALA A 297 11.16 -15.19 -18.51
CA ALA A 297 10.71 -14.40 -19.66
C ALA A 297 11.19 -12.94 -19.57
N ASN A 298 11.62 -12.35 -20.69
CA ASN A 298 12.04 -10.96 -20.75
C ASN A 298 10.93 -9.96 -20.36
N ASP A 299 9.68 -10.34 -20.57
CA ASP A 299 8.51 -9.51 -20.28
C ASP A 299 8.44 -9.09 -18.81
N ILE A 300 8.86 -9.97 -17.87
CA ILE A 300 8.77 -9.65 -16.43
C ILE A 300 9.58 -8.41 -16.02
N PHE A 301 10.61 -8.04 -16.80
CA PHE A 301 11.46 -6.86 -16.53
C PHE A 301 10.87 -5.55 -17.05
N VAL A 302 9.78 -5.60 -17.84
CA VAL A 302 9.22 -4.42 -18.51
C VAL A 302 7.70 -4.32 -18.39
N ASP A 303 7.05 -5.34 -17.86
CA ASP A 303 5.61 -5.32 -17.64
C ASP A 303 5.21 -4.20 -16.67
N THR A 304 4.17 -3.49 -17.03
CA THR A 304 3.47 -2.63 -16.07
C THR A 304 2.62 -3.49 -15.13
N ARG A 305 2.19 -2.93 -14.00
CA ARG A 305 1.30 -3.62 -13.06
C ARG A 305 0.03 -4.15 -13.76
N THR A 306 -0.62 -3.34 -14.58
CA THR A 306 -1.81 -3.77 -15.34
C THR A 306 -1.52 -4.95 -16.25
N GLN A 307 -0.40 -4.93 -16.98
CA GLN A 307 -0.02 -6.05 -17.87
C GLN A 307 0.27 -7.34 -17.09
N MET A 308 0.93 -7.24 -15.95
CA MET A 308 1.17 -8.38 -15.06
C MET A 308 -0.15 -8.95 -14.52
N GLU A 309 -1.05 -8.08 -14.02
CA GLU A 309 -2.36 -8.49 -13.49
C GLU A 309 -3.26 -9.13 -14.56
N GLU A 310 -3.22 -8.64 -15.80
CA GLU A 310 -3.88 -9.30 -16.94
C GLU A 310 -3.35 -10.72 -17.18
N LYS A 311 -2.03 -10.93 -17.11
CA LYS A 311 -1.41 -12.25 -17.22
C LYS A 311 -1.76 -13.17 -16.05
N VAL A 312 -1.89 -12.62 -14.82
CA VAL A 312 -2.42 -13.34 -13.65
C VAL A 312 -3.87 -13.77 -13.90
N ALA A 313 -4.74 -12.86 -14.34
CA ALA A 313 -6.15 -13.15 -14.64
C ALA A 313 -6.34 -14.20 -15.74
N GLN A 314 -5.39 -14.31 -16.68
CA GLN A 314 -5.33 -15.33 -17.71
C GLN A 314 -4.72 -16.66 -17.22
N GLY A 315 -4.22 -16.72 -15.98
CA GLY A 315 -3.56 -17.90 -15.42
C GLY A 315 -2.26 -18.29 -16.10
N ARG A 316 -1.52 -17.36 -16.69
CA ARG A 316 -0.36 -17.63 -17.55
C ARG A 316 0.94 -17.89 -16.80
N TYR A 317 1.04 -17.54 -15.52
CA TYR A 317 2.22 -17.84 -14.71
C TYR A 317 2.14 -19.27 -14.14
N PHE A 318 3.23 -20.04 -14.24
CA PHE A 318 3.30 -21.32 -13.54
C PHE A 318 3.60 -21.13 -12.06
N CYS A 319 4.63 -20.35 -11.72
CA CYS A 319 4.94 -20.03 -10.33
C CYS A 319 5.41 -18.60 -10.16
N MET A 320 5.20 -18.03 -8.96
CA MET A 320 5.69 -16.71 -8.60
C MET A 320 5.75 -16.49 -7.09
N LEU A 321 6.73 -15.70 -6.63
CA LEU A 321 6.71 -15.08 -5.30
C LEU A 321 5.88 -13.81 -5.40
N TYR A 322 4.70 -13.79 -4.77
CA TYR A 322 3.76 -12.69 -4.90
C TYR A 322 2.88 -12.53 -3.66
N GLN A 323 2.26 -11.38 -3.50
CA GLN A 323 1.26 -11.16 -2.46
C GLN A 323 -0.12 -11.59 -2.93
N TYR A 324 -0.72 -12.55 -2.21
CA TYR A 324 -2.02 -13.07 -2.64
C TYR A 324 -3.15 -12.06 -2.56
N SER A 325 -3.05 -11.05 -1.67
CA SER A 325 -4.04 -9.98 -1.52
C SER A 325 -4.31 -9.24 -2.83
N ASP A 326 -3.28 -9.00 -3.63
CA ASP A 326 -3.38 -8.23 -4.89
C ASP A 326 -4.00 -9.02 -6.05
N MET A 327 -4.21 -10.34 -5.87
CA MET A 327 -4.74 -11.18 -6.93
C MET A 327 -6.11 -11.80 -6.59
N LEU A 328 -6.75 -11.41 -5.50
CA LEU A 328 -8.01 -12.03 -5.07
C LEU A 328 -9.11 -11.91 -6.13
N THR A 329 -9.21 -10.79 -6.82
CA THR A 329 -10.18 -10.59 -7.91
C THR A 329 -9.87 -11.50 -9.10
N GLN A 330 -8.61 -11.57 -9.53
CA GLN A 330 -8.15 -12.44 -10.62
C GLN A 330 -8.35 -13.91 -10.26
N GLN A 331 -8.09 -14.27 -9.02
CA GLN A 331 -8.30 -15.62 -8.49
C GLN A 331 -9.78 -16.04 -8.55
N LYS A 332 -10.71 -15.15 -8.20
CA LYS A 332 -12.15 -15.38 -8.31
C LYS A 332 -12.60 -15.54 -9.77
N ILE A 333 -12.02 -14.77 -10.69
CA ILE A 333 -12.27 -14.90 -12.14
C ILE A 333 -11.80 -16.25 -12.66
N LEU A 334 -10.59 -16.68 -12.32
CA LEU A 334 -10.06 -18.00 -12.69
C LEU A 334 -10.95 -19.10 -12.16
N TYR A 335 -11.31 -19.05 -10.87
CA TYR A 335 -12.18 -20.04 -10.22
C TYR A 335 -13.56 -20.14 -10.89
N ALA A 336 -14.14 -19.04 -11.28
CA ALA A 336 -15.44 -19.03 -11.97
C ALA A 336 -15.38 -19.69 -13.36
N ASN A 337 -14.22 -19.62 -14.03
CA ASN A 337 -14.01 -20.26 -15.33
C ASN A 337 -13.70 -21.75 -15.16
N ASP A 338 -12.78 -22.08 -14.28
CA ASP A 338 -12.38 -23.47 -13.95
C ASP A 338 -11.79 -23.54 -12.53
N PRO A 339 -12.45 -24.19 -11.56
CA PRO A 339 -11.97 -24.30 -10.17
C PRO A 339 -10.60 -24.97 -9.99
N ASP A 340 -10.11 -25.70 -10.99
CA ASP A 340 -8.79 -26.32 -10.95
C ASP A 340 -7.70 -25.43 -11.55
N SER A 341 -8.06 -24.45 -12.39
CA SER A 341 -7.14 -23.51 -13.05
C SER A 341 -6.83 -22.27 -12.21
N ILE A 342 -6.78 -22.41 -10.89
CA ILE A 342 -6.48 -21.32 -9.94
C ILE A 342 -5.03 -21.36 -9.46
N TYR A 343 -4.60 -20.30 -8.79
CA TYR A 343 -3.34 -20.32 -8.04
C TYR A 343 -3.54 -20.90 -6.64
N MET A 344 -2.55 -21.63 -6.17
CA MET A 344 -2.45 -22.12 -4.80
C MET A 344 -1.09 -21.77 -4.19
N ALA A 345 -1.05 -21.54 -2.90
CA ALA A 345 0.18 -21.34 -2.18
C ALA A 345 0.81 -22.68 -1.78
N VAL A 346 2.10 -22.82 -2.02
CA VAL A 346 2.87 -24.01 -1.65
C VAL A 346 4.16 -23.61 -0.95
N GLU A 347 4.88 -24.59 -0.40
CA GLU A 347 6.23 -24.37 0.13
C GLU A 347 7.15 -23.94 -1.03
N GLY A 348 7.79 -22.76 -0.86
CA GLY A 348 8.65 -22.16 -1.87
C GLY A 348 10.14 -22.31 -1.55
N PRO A 349 11.00 -21.52 -2.19
CA PRO A 349 12.44 -21.52 -1.97
C PRO A 349 12.81 -21.49 -0.49
N ARG A 350 13.78 -22.35 -0.08
CA ARG A 350 14.33 -22.38 1.28
C ARG A 350 15.86 -22.27 1.25
N ASN A 351 16.43 -21.86 2.37
CA ASN A 351 17.88 -21.92 2.54
C ASN A 351 18.39 -23.36 2.61
N ALA A 352 19.71 -23.56 2.63
CA ALA A 352 20.32 -24.90 2.64
C ALA A 352 20.00 -25.73 3.89
N ASN A 353 19.62 -25.07 5.00
CA ASN A 353 19.23 -25.77 6.22
C ASN A 353 17.77 -26.24 6.18
N GLY A 354 16.95 -25.71 5.26
CA GLY A 354 15.52 -25.98 5.19
C GLY A 354 14.73 -25.25 6.28
N ASP A 355 15.24 -24.12 6.78
CA ASP A 355 14.58 -23.31 7.82
C ASP A 355 13.22 -22.80 7.33
N ASP A 356 12.28 -22.62 8.26
CA ASP A 356 10.98 -22.07 7.96
C ASP A 356 11.08 -20.59 7.53
N PRO A 357 10.29 -20.15 6.55
CA PRO A 357 10.29 -18.76 6.10
C PRO A 357 9.99 -17.76 7.23
N LEU A 358 10.54 -16.54 7.10
CA LEU A 358 10.22 -15.41 7.94
C LEU A 358 9.25 -14.50 7.17
N ARG A 359 7.95 -14.66 7.38
CA ARG A 359 6.93 -13.95 6.59
C ARG A 359 6.26 -12.87 7.44
N PRO A 360 6.68 -11.58 7.32
CA PRO A 360 6.04 -10.51 8.06
C PRO A 360 4.62 -10.24 7.57
N THR A 361 3.78 -9.81 8.49
CA THR A 361 2.52 -9.10 8.23
C THR A 361 2.79 -7.60 8.04
N THR A 362 1.77 -6.74 8.05
CA THR A 362 1.98 -5.31 8.28
C THR A 362 2.55 -5.10 9.68
N THR A 363 3.12 -3.94 9.95
CA THR A 363 3.79 -3.62 11.20
C THR A 363 3.07 -2.49 11.92
N ILE A 364 3.66 -1.94 12.97
CA ILE A 364 3.16 -0.76 13.67
C ILE A 364 2.96 0.44 12.73
N ASN A 365 3.71 0.50 11.63
CA ASN A 365 3.55 1.53 10.62
C ASN A 365 2.30 1.36 9.74
N GLY A 366 1.67 0.17 9.76
CA GLY A 366 0.66 -0.17 8.78
C GLY A 366 1.22 -0.20 7.35
N TRP A 367 0.46 0.27 6.37
CA TRP A 367 0.96 0.49 5.01
C TRP A 367 0.73 1.91 4.50
N THR A 368 -0.21 2.66 5.09
CA THR A 368 -0.38 4.09 4.81
C THR A 368 -0.57 4.89 6.08
N VAL A 369 -0.36 6.18 5.96
CA VAL A 369 -0.70 7.15 7.01
C VAL A 369 -1.61 8.24 6.46
N THR A 370 -2.48 8.76 7.33
CA THR A 370 -3.37 9.87 7.02
C THR A 370 -2.98 11.08 7.86
N LEU A 371 -2.89 12.24 7.20
CA LEU A 371 -2.52 13.55 7.79
C LEU A 371 -3.63 14.57 7.52
N ILE A 372 -3.73 15.59 8.40
CA ILE A 372 -4.62 16.74 8.23
C ILE A 372 -3.78 17.96 7.86
N SER A 373 -4.02 18.54 6.70
CA SER A 373 -3.31 19.70 6.19
C SER A 373 -3.64 20.98 6.97
N LYS A 374 -2.65 21.87 7.13
CA LYS A 374 -2.86 23.23 7.65
C LYS A 374 -3.74 24.11 6.74
N ASN A 375 -3.94 23.69 5.50
CA ASN A 375 -4.87 24.35 4.57
C ASN A 375 -6.34 23.96 4.83
N CYS A 376 -6.58 22.91 5.62
CA CYS A 376 -7.92 22.50 6.02
C CYS A 376 -8.62 23.66 6.77
N LYS A 377 -9.80 24.04 6.26
CA LYS A 377 -10.58 25.13 6.84
C LYS A 377 -11.45 24.67 8.01
N HIS A 378 -11.66 23.37 8.11
CA HIS A 378 -12.51 22.72 9.10
C HIS A 378 -11.73 21.61 9.84
N PRO A 379 -10.60 21.94 10.51
CA PRO A 379 -9.77 20.94 11.19
C PRO A 379 -10.53 20.22 12.31
N GLU A 380 -11.52 20.88 12.95
CA GLU A 380 -12.42 20.28 13.94
C GLU A 380 -13.30 19.17 13.33
N ARG A 381 -13.70 19.35 12.05
CA ARG A 381 -14.48 18.36 11.33
C ARG A 381 -13.61 17.22 10.80
N ALA A 382 -12.38 17.56 10.42
CA ALA A 382 -11.42 16.60 9.91
C ALA A 382 -11.00 15.62 11.01
N ILE A 383 -10.66 16.09 12.23
CA ILE A 383 -10.30 15.19 13.33
C ILE A 383 -11.49 14.33 13.77
N ALA A 384 -12.68 14.90 13.93
CA ALA A 384 -13.88 14.17 14.29
C ALA A 384 -14.26 13.10 13.25
N PHE A 385 -13.96 13.35 11.98
CA PHE A 385 -14.18 12.40 10.89
C PHE A 385 -13.16 11.23 10.92
N LEU A 386 -11.89 11.51 11.25
CA LEU A 386 -10.90 10.45 11.48
C LEU A 386 -11.31 9.57 12.66
N ASP A 387 -11.72 10.19 13.77
CA ASP A 387 -12.16 9.49 14.99
C ASP A 387 -13.38 8.60 14.73
N TYR A 388 -14.32 9.09 13.92
CA TYR A 388 -15.44 8.28 13.45
C TYR A 388 -14.95 7.04 12.68
N LEU A 389 -14.07 7.21 11.69
CA LEU A 389 -13.56 6.10 10.87
C LEU A 389 -12.76 5.07 11.67
N MET A 390 -12.09 5.48 12.77
CA MET A 390 -11.38 4.58 13.67
C MET A 390 -12.30 3.86 14.66
N SER A 391 -13.55 4.32 14.83
CA SER A 391 -14.49 3.72 15.77
C SER A 391 -14.90 2.30 15.36
N GLU A 392 -15.20 1.44 16.33
CA GLU A 392 -15.70 0.07 16.08
C GLU A 392 -16.93 0.07 15.16
N HIS A 393 -17.81 1.06 15.33
CA HIS A 393 -19.01 1.24 14.48
C HIS A 393 -18.64 1.44 13.01
N ALA A 394 -17.75 2.40 12.72
CA ALA A 394 -17.35 2.67 11.34
C ALA A 394 -16.47 1.57 10.75
N GLN A 395 -15.64 0.89 11.58
CA GLN A 395 -14.87 -0.28 11.15
C GLN A 395 -15.80 -1.42 10.70
N LEU A 396 -16.88 -1.69 11.45
CA LEU A 396 -17.89 -2.68 11.03
C LEU A 396 -18.63 -2.23 9.77
N LEU A 397 -18.97 -0.94 9.67
CA LEU A 397 -19.65 -0.37 8.51
C LEU A 397 -18.78 -0.45 7.24
N THR A 398 -17.51 -0.06 7.30
CA THR A 398 -16.62 -0.11 6.14
C THR A 398 -16.27 -1.55 5.75
N TYR A 399 -16.23 -2.47 6.70
CA TYR A 399 -15.93 -3.88 6.46
C TYR A 399 -17.14 -4.66 5.94
N LEU A 400 -18.30 -4.61 6.59
CA LEU A 400 -19.47 -5.43 6.25
C LEU A 400 -20.65 -4.65 5.68
N GLY A 401 -20.64 -3.33 5.77
CA GLY A 401 -21.76 -2.47 5.35
C GLY A 401 -22.82 -2.32 6.44
N VAL A 402 -24.10 -2.31 6.07
CA VAL A 402 -25.24 -1.95 6.94
C VAL A 402 -26.02 -3.19 7.37
N GLU A 403 -26.27 -3.32 8.68
CA GLU A 403 -27.13 -4.37 9.24
C GLU A 403 -28.53 -4.35 8.61
N GLY A 404 -29.04 -5.53 8.30
CA GLY A 404 -30.35 -5.67 7.64
C GLY A 404 -30.30 -5.39 6.12
N VAL A 405 -29.19 -4.89 5.58
CA VAL A 405 -28.98 -4.66 4.14
C VAL A 405 -27.93 -5.60 3.59
N THR A 406 -26.68 -5.49 4.07
CA THR A 406 -25.55 -6.30 3.61
C THR A 406 -25.30 -7.51 4.48
N TYR A 407 -25.52 -7.42 5.78
CA TYR A 407 -25.35 -8.52 6.73
C TYR A 407 -26.52 -8.61 7.72
N ASP A 408 -26.62 -9.75 8.38
CA ASP A 408 -27.54 -9.99 9.50
C ASP A 408 -26.76 -10.53 10.69
N ILE A 409 -27.26 -10.30 11.93
CA ILE A 409 -26.70 -10.92 13.13
C ILE A 409 -27.23 -12.35 13.26
N LYS A 410 -26.33 -13.33 13.18
CA LYS A 410 -26.63 -14.76 13.37
C LYS A 410 -25.80 -15.30 14.54
N ASP A 411 -26.46 -15.81 15.57
CA ASP A 411 -25.78 -16.32 16.78
C ASP A 411 -24.81 -15.31 17.44
N GLY A 412 -25.19 -14.03 17.39
CA GLY A 412 -24.39 -12.93 17.97
C GLY A 412 -23.21 -12.46 17.12
N LYS A 413 -23.09 -12.95 15.87
CA LYS A 413 -22.04 -12.53 14.94
C LYS A 413 -22.64 -11.92 13.66
N PRO A 414 -22.02 -10.88 13.10
CA PRO A 414 -22.44 -10.36 11.81
C PRO A 414 -22.04 -11.34 10.70
N VAL A 415 -22.97 -11.70 9.85
CA VAL A 415 -22.78 -12.63 8.73
C VAL A 415 -23.34 -12.01 7.46
N LEU A 416 -22.51 -11.88 6.44
CA LEU A 416 -22.94 -11.40 5.12
C LEU A 416 -24.11 -12.23 4.59
N ARG A 417 -25.06 -11.55 3.97
CA ARG A 417 -26.18 -12.21 3.30
C ARG A 417 -25.70 -12.95 2.06
N ASP A 418 -26.28 -14.11 1.78
CA ASP A 418 -25.82 -14.98 0.67
C ASP A 418 -25.81 -14.25 -0.68
N ASN A 419 -26.82 -13.43 -0.95
CA ASN A 419 -26.88 -12.65 -2.20
C ASN A 419 -25.80 -11.56 -2.26
N ILE A 420 -25.44 -10.95 -1.13
CA ILE A 420 -24.38 -9.95 -1.04
C ILE A 420 -23.01 -10.61 -1.22
N LYS A 421 -22.78 -11.73 -0.51
CA LYS A 421 -21.57 -12.55 -0.69
C LYS A 421 -21.41 -13.01 -2.15
N GLN A 422 -22.50 -13.41 -2.80
CA GLN A 422 -22.45 -13.80 -4.21
C GLN A 422 -22.00 -12.65 -5.10
N ILE A 423 -22.49 -11.42 -4.90
CA ILE A 423 -22.06 -10.26 -5.69
C ILE A 423 -20.56 -9.98 -5.42
N LEU A 424 -20.14 -9.96 -4.16
CA LEU A 424 -18.74 -9.78 -3.77
C LEU A 424 -17.80 -10.81 -4.42
N ASP A 425 -18.24 -12.05 -4.54
CA ASP A 425 -17.45 -13.13 -5.10
C ASP A 425 -17.42 -13.15 -6.65
N THR A 426 -18.43 -12.56 -7.31
CA THR A 426 -18.58 -12.70 -8.78
C THR A 426 -18.49 -11.39 -9.55
N ASP A 427 -18.75 -10.25 -8.92
CA ASP A 427 -18.73 -8.91 -9.55
C ASP A 427 -18.30 -7.84 -8.54
N ARG A 428 -17.00 -7.78 -8.29
CA ARG A 428 -16.40 -6.82 -7.36
C ARG A 428 -16.75 -5.37 -7.74
N ALA A 429 -16.76 -5.04 -9.01
CA ALA A 429 -17.07 -3.67 -9.46
C ALA A 429 -18.52 -3.28 -9.17
N ALA A 430 -19.48 -4.22 -9.31
CA ALA A 430 -20.86 -3.99 -8.91
C ALA A 430 -20.98 -3.85 -7.38
N TYR A 431 -20.27 -4.67 -6.62
CA TYR A 431 -20.24 -4.60 -5.16
C TYR A 431 -19.74 -3.25 -4.65
N ASP A 432 -18.60 -2.78 -5.15
CA ASP A 432 -18.01 -1.49 -4.75
C ASP A 432 -18.93 -0.31 -5.11
N ARG A 433 -19.55 -0.35 -6.30
CA ARG A 433 -20.46 0.69 -6.77
C ARG A 433 -21.75 0.74 -5.97
N GLU A 434 -22.30 -0.40 -5.53
CA GLU A 434 -23.60 -0.47 -4.84
C GLU A 434 -23.44 -0.37 -3.32
N TYR A 435 -22.47 -1.06 -2.75
CA TYR A 435 -22.32 -1.19 -1.30
C TYR A 435 -21.12 -0.40 -0.75
N GLY A 436 -19.96 -0.42 -1.38
CA GLY A 436 -18.75 0.29 -0.92
C GLY A 436 -18.19 -0.23 0.41
N ALA A 437 -18.50 -1.49 0.77
CA ALA A 437 -17.94 -2.19 1.92
C ALA A 437 -16.73 -3.05 1.52
N ASP A 438 -16.34 -4.03 2.34
CA ASP A 438 -15.14 -4.85 2.15
C ASP A 438 -13.88 -4.00 1.96
N ASP A 439 -13.76 -3.01 2.86
CA ASP A 439 -12.65 -2.06 2.95
C ASP A 439 -12.40 -1.23 1.67
N ALA A 440 -13.46 -0.93 0.91
CA ALA A 440 -13.37 0.03 -0.20
C ALA A 440 -12.82 1.40 0.25
N TYR A 441 -12.98 1.73 1.54
CA TYR A 441 -12.46 2.94 2.21
C TYR A 441 -11.43 2.60 3.29
N TRP A 442 -10.33 1.96 2.90
CA TRP A 442 -9.29 1.34 3.72
C TRP A 442 -8.37 2.32 4.48
N MET A 443 -8.46 3.63 4.28
CA MET A 443 -7.46 4.60 4.71
C MET A 443 -7.18 4.62 6.22
N LEU A 444 -8.15 4.22 7.03
CA LEU A 444 -8.02 4.07 8.50
C LEU A 444 -8.48 2.68 8.98
N GLN A 445 -8.40 1.68 8.13
CA GLN A 445 -8.77 0.30 8.42
C GLN A 445 -7.97 -0.25 9.61
N ASP A 446 -8.65 -0.94 10.52
CA ASP A 446 -8.06 -1.70 11.62
C ASP A 446 -8.25 -3.20 11.38
N ASN A 447 -7.26 -3.84 10.79
CA ASN A 447 -7.31 -5.27 10.48
C ASN A 447 -7.42 -6.16 11.70
N VAL A 448 -6.85 -5.78 12.84
CA VAL A 448 -6.92 -6.55 14.09
C VAL A 448 -8.33 -6.53 14.64
N MET A 449 -8.96 -5.35 14.70
CA MET A 449 -10.34 -5.19 15.13
C MET A 449 -11.28 -5.98 14.23
N GLN A 450 -11.08 -5.94 12.90
CA GLN A 450 -11.96 -6.59 11.92
C GLN A 450 -11.92 -8.12 11.98
N LEU A 451 -10.86 -8.75 12.54
CA LEU A 451 -10.80 -10.20 12.71
C LEU A 451 -11.96 -10.76 13.53
N GLN A 452 -12.52 -9.98 14.46
CA GLN A 452 -13.72 -10.41 15.24
C GLN A 452 -14.95 -10.66 14.35
N TRP A 453 -15.02 -10.03 13.15
CA TRP A 453 -16.11 -10.12 12.18
C TRP A 453 -15.75 -10.92 10.92
N LYS A 454 -14.62 -11.60 10.96
CA LYS A 454 -14.11 -12.36 9.80
C LYS A 454 -15.18 -13.27 9.22
N GLN A 455 -15.35 -13.20 7.91
CA GLN A 455 -16.29 -14.01 7.17
C GLN A 455 -15.63 -15.31 6.70
N GLU A 456 -16.45 -16.34 6.40
CA GLU A 456 -15.95 -17.54 5.73
C GLU A 456 -15.39 -17.16 4.35
N PRO A 457 -14.14 -17.54 4.05
CA PRO A 457 -13.51 -17.21 2.79
C PRO A 457 -14.25 -17.80 1.59
N SER A 458 -14.07 -17.23 0.42
CA SER A 458 -14.60 -17.84 -0.79
C SER A 458 -13.83 -19.11 -1.12
N PRO A 459 -14.45 -20.11 -1.79
CA PRO A 459 -13.74 -21.31 -2.22
C PRO A 459 -12.53 -21.02 -3.13
N ALA A 460 -12.55 -19.88 -3.84
CA ALA A 460 -11.44 -19.45 -4.68
C ALA A 460 -10.21 -19.02 -3.88
N THR A 461 -10.39 -18.49 -2.67
CA THR A 461 -9.33 -17.85 -1.87
C THR A 461 -8.98 -18.59 -0.58
N ALA A 462 -9.84 -19.52 -0.14
CA ALA A 462 -9.72 -20.21 1.15
C ALA A 462 -8.34 -20.84 1.41
N GLN A 463 -7.75 -21.48 0.40
CA GLN A 463 -6.42 -22.10 0.52
C GLN A 463 -5.31 -21.06 0.69
N LEU A 464 -5.40 -19.91 0.00
CA LEU A 464 -4.43 -18.82 0.11
C LEU A 464 -4.48 -18.17 1.49
N GLU A 465 -5.69 -17.92 2.00
CA GLU A 465 -5.91 -17.32 3.32
C GLU A 465 -5.47 -18.26 4.46
N GLU A 466 -5.77 -19.56 4.36
CA GLU A 466 -5.29 -20.55 5.32
C GLU A 466 -3.76 -20.63 5.32
N TRP A 467 -3.16 -20.68 4.13
CA TRP A 467 -1.71 -20.75 4.00
C TRP A 467 -1.03 -19.46 4.49
N GLY A 468 -1.69 -18.32 4.32
CA GLY A 468 -1.24 -17.00 4.79
C GLY A 468 -0.88 -16.94 6.29
N ARG A 469 -1.49 -17.78 7.13
CA ARG A 469 -1.23 -17.83 8.58
C ARG A 469 0.05 -18.55 8.98
N LYS A 470 0.70 -19.27 8.05
CA LYS A 470 1.95 -19.98 8.34
C LYS A 470 3.13 -19.01 8.42
N TYR A 471 4.04 -19.26 9.33
CA TYR A 471 5.33 -18.60 9.42
C TYR A 471 5.26 -17.08 9.59
N VAL A 472 4.20 -16.57 10.22
CA VAL A 472 4.01 -15.15 10.48
C VAL A 472 5.00 -14.68 11.55
N VAL A 473 5.70 -13.58 11.28
CA VAL A 473 6.64 -12.94 12.19
C VAL A 473 6.42 -11.44 12.23
N TYR A 474 6.80 -10.81 13.34
CA TYR A 474 6.87 -9.36 13.44
C TYR A 474 8.26 -8.85 13.05
N ASN A 475 8.32 -7.76 12.26
CA ASN A 475 9.58 -7.17 11.83
C ASN A 475 9.60 -5.63 11.83
N GLY A 476 8.64 -4.99 12.48
CA GLY A 476 8.48 -3.52 12.46
C GLY A 476 9.67 -2.75 13.04
N GLN A 477 10.47 -3.36 13.90
CA GLN A 477 11.70 -2.77 14.40
C GLN A 477 12.77 -2.56 13.31
N TYR A 478 12.59 -3.16 12.13
CA TYR A 478 13.50 -3.04 10.99
C TYR A 478 12.97 -2.10 9.90
N ASP A 479 11.80 -1.50 10.09
CA ASP A 479 11.20 -0.52 9.19
C ASP A 479 11.89 0.84 9.38
N VAL A 480 12.93 1.07 8.61
CA VAL A 480 13.73 2.31 8.68
C VAL A 480 13.30 3.28 7.61
N VAL A 481 12.97 4.50 8.01
CA VAL A 481 12.84 5.67 7.12
C VAL A 481 13.78 6.75 7.61
N PHE A 482 14.57 7.29 6.72
CA PHE A 482 15.47 8.40 7.03
C PHE A 482 14.75 9.74 6.84
N ASP A 483 15.13 10.73 7.68
CA ASP A 483 14.60 12.08 7.58
C ASP A 483 14.84 12.65 6.17
N SER A 484 13.82 13.33 5.63
CA SER A 484 13.88 13.94 4.31
C SER A 484 15.07 14.91 4.21
N GLY A 485 15.85 14.79 3.13
CA GLY A 485 17.03 15.63 2.92
C GLY A 485 18.26 15.27 3.76
N SER A 486 18.20 14.22 4.60
CA SER A 486 19.41 13.71 5.28
C SER A 486 20.42 13.14 4.29
N LYS A 487 21.68 13.05 4.73
CA LYS A 487 22.74 12.42 3.94
C LYS A 487 22.40 10.95 3.67
N GLU A 488 21.97 10.24 4.68
CA GLU A 488 21.67 8.81 4.65
C GLU A 488 20.48 8.50 3.73
N ALA A 489 19.43 9.34 3.73
CA ALA A 489 18.32 9.22 2.78
C ALA A 489 18.79 9.35 1.33
N SER A 490 19.66 10.34 1.05
CA SER A 490 20.23 10.54 -0.28
C SER A 490 21.17 9.39 -0.71
N GLU A 491 21.90 8.81 0.23
CA GLU A 491 22.78 7.67 -0.02
C GLU A 491 21.96 6.41 -0.30
N GLU A 492 20.96 6.13 0.53
CA GLU A 492 20.06 4.98 0.34
C GLU A 492 19.29 5.05 -0.99
N ASP A 493 18.75 6.20 -1.36
CA ASP A 493 18.09 6.38 -2.66
C ASP A 493 19.00 6.05 -3.85
N LYS A 494 20.29 6.46 -3.80
CA LYS A 494 21.27 6.13 -4.85
C LYS A 494 21.61 4.64 -4.86
N ILE A 495 21.73 4.01 -3.69
CA ILE A 495 22.03 2.58 -3.56
C ILE A 495 20.83 1.76 -4.08
N THR A 496 19.61 2.14 -3.72
CA THR A 496 18.39 1.51 -4.20
C THR A 496 18.27 1.60 -5.73
N LYS A 497 18.52 2.78 -6.30
CA LYS A 497 18.56 2.98 -7.76
C LYS A 497 19.67 2.19 -8.45
N LEU A 498 20.83 2.07 -7.82
CA LEU A 498 21.90 1.21 -8.33
C LEU A 498 21.45 -0.26 -8.34
N TRP A 499 20.82 -0.73 -7.26
CA TRP A 499 20.31 -2.09 -7.17
C TRP A 499 19.21 -2.38 -8.18
N SER A 500 18.26 -1.47 -8.37
CA SER A 500 17.17 -1.64 -9.33
C SER A 500 17.64 -1.84 -10.77
N GLN A 501 18.83 -1.33 -11.10
CA GLN A 501 19.51 -1.55 -12.39
C GLN A 501 20.34 -2.84 -12.39
N THR A 502 20.92 -3.19 -11.25
CA THR A 502 21.82 -4.34 -11.11
C THR A 502 21.06 -5.65 -11.10
N LEU A 503 19.94 -5.75 -10.37
CA LEU A 503 19.18 -6.98 -10.24
C LEU A 503 18.75 -7.59 -11.60
N PRO A 504 18.11 -6.84 -12.52
CA PRO A 504 17.81 -7.36 -13.85
C PRO A 504 19.06 -7.81 -14.62
N ALA A 505 20.16 -7.07 -14.51
CA ALA A 505 21.42 -7.43 -15.16
C ALA A 505 22.00 -8.74 -14.61
N LEU A 506 21.93 -8.96 -13.30
CA LEU A 506 22.32 -10.22 -12.65
C LEU A 506 21.48 -11.40 -13.15
N LEU A 507 20.16 -11.24 -13.16
CA LEU A 507 19.22 -12.28 -13.58
C LEU A 507 19.36 -12.63 -15.08
N MET A 508 19.83 -11.70 -15.90
CA MET A 508 20.05 -11.84 -17.34
C MET A 508 21.51 -12.09 -17.72
N ALA A 509 22.42 -12.22 -16.74
CA ALA A 509 23.84 -12.41 -17.02
C ALA A 509 24.08 -13.69 -17.84
N PRO A 510 24.87 -13.60 -18.94
CA PRO A 510 25.07 -14.72 -19.87
C PRO A 510 25.92 -15.85 -19.31
N SER A 511 26.60 -15.62 -18.18
CA SER A 511 27.42 -16.62 -17.50
C SER A 511 27.48 -16.36 -15.99
N GLU A 512 27.92 -17.35 -15.24
CA GLU A 512 28.16 -17.19 -13.80
C GLU A 512 29.33 -16.22 -13.52
N GLU A 513 30.34 -16.20 -14.37
CA GLU A 513 31.48 -15.27 -14.27
C GLU A 513 31.02 -13.81 -14.44
N GLU A 514 30.14 -13.54 -15.40
CA GLU A 514 29.56 -12.22 -15.61
C GLU A 514 28.65 -11.80 -14.44
N PHE A 515 27.86 -12.74 -13.92
CA PHE A 515 27.06 -12.51 -12.72
C PHE A 515 27.93 -12.10 -11.53
N ASP A 516 29.00 -12.85 -11.26
CA ASP A 516 29.92 -12.56 -10.16
C ASP A 516 30.58 -11.18 -10.34
N THR A 517 31.01 -10.85 -11.56
CA THR A 517 31.58 -9.54 -11.89
C THR A 517 30.60 -8.39 -11.64
N LEU A 518 29.37 -8.52 -12.13
CA LEU A 518 28.32 -7.51 -11.94
C LEU A 518 27.98 -7.29 -10.46
N PHE A 519 27.98 -8.38 -9.68
CA PHE A 519 27.72 -8.28 -8.25
C PHE A 519 28.89 -7.64 -7.49
N GLU A 520 30.14 -7.98 -7.81
CA GLU A 520 31.33 -7.34 -7.25
C GLU A 520 31.35 -5.82 -7.57
N GLU A 521 31.05 -5.44 -8.81
CA GLU A 521 30.91 -4.04 -9.20
C GLU A 521 29.81 -3.30 -8.44
N PHE A 522 28.66 -3.99 -8.17
CA PHE A 522 27.59 -3.42 -7.35
C PHE A 522 28.11 -3.14 -5.93
N ILE A 523 28.78 -4.10 -5.29
CA ILE A 523 29.31 -3.96 -3.94
C ILE A 523 30.29 -2.79 -3.85
N GLU A 524 31.26 -2.70 -4.79
CA GLU A 524 32.21 -1.59 -4.82
C GLU A 524 31.52 -0.22 -4.96
N LYS A 525 30.62 -0.09 -5.93
CA LYS A 525 29.87 1.17 -6.16
C LYS A 525 28.97 1.54 -4.98
N ARG A 526 28.29 0.56 -4.37
CA ARG A 526 27.46 0.75 -3.20
C ARG A 526 28.26 1.30 -2.01
N ASP A 527 29.45 0.72 -1.76
CA ASP A 527 30.33 1.16 -0.68
C ASP A 527 30.84 2.59 -0.92
N GLU A 528 31.16 2.95 -2.18
CA GLU A 528 31.50 4.33 -2.57
C GLU A 528 30.35 5.33 -2.35
N LEU A 529 29.09 4.86 -2.42
CA LEU A 529 27.88 5.67 -2.19
C LEU A 529 27.57 5.90 -0.71
N GLY A 530 28.33 5.30 0.22
CA GLY A 530 28.16 5.51 1.66
C GLY A 530 27.39 4.40 2.38
N TYR A 531 27.36 3.19 1.82
CA TYR A 531 26.59 2.07 2.39
C TYR A 531 26.89 1.79 3.87
N THR A 532 28.15 1.94 4.31
CA THR A 532 28.53 1.76 5.71
C THR A 532 27.79 2.72 6.63
N ASP A 533 27.71 4.01 6.27
CA ASP A 533 27.02 5.04 7.05
C ASP A 533 25.51 4.74 7.14
N VAL A 534 24.91 4.31 6.01
CA VAL A 534 23.51 3.87 5.94
C VAL A 534 23.24 2.70 6.91
N MET A 535 24.10 1.68 6.91
CA MET A 535 23.93 0.49 7.78
C MET A 535 24.16 0.80 9.26
N GLU A 536 25.09 1.68 9.60
CA GLU A 536 25.27 2.16 10.98
C GLU A 536 24.03 2.91 11.47
N LYS A 537 23.43 3.76 10.62
CA LYS A 537 22.21 4.49 10.94
C LYS A 537 21.01 3.55 11.06
N LYS A 538 20.86 2.56 10.15
CA LYS A 538 19.83 1.51 10.26
C LYS A 538 19.94 0.75 11.58
N THR A 539 21.16 0.41 12.01
CA THR A 539 21.39 -0.25 13.29
C THR A 539 20.95 0.63 14.48
N ALA A 540 21.28 1.90 14.44
CA ALA A 540 20.86 2.84 15.49
C ALA A 540 19.33 3.00 15.54
N TYR A 541 18.68 3.12 14.38
CA TYR A 541 17.22 3.18 14.27
C TYR A 541 16.57 1.91 14.81
N MET A 542 17.02 0.73 14.37
CA MET A 542 16.53 -0.57 14.83
C MET A 542 16.57 -0.68 16.36
N ASN A 543 17.67 -0.26 16.99
CA ASN A 543 17.81 -0.31 18.44
C ASN A 543 16.82 0.64 19.14
N SER A 544 16.63 1.85 18.62
CA SER A 544 15.62 2.79 19.11
C SER A 544 14.19 2.27 18.92
N ALA A 545 13.90 1.64 17.78
CA ALA A 545 12.62 1.04 17.50
C ALA A 545 12.30 -0.13 18.44
N LYS A 546 13.28 -0.99 18.71
CA LYS A 546 13.15 -2.06 19.70
C LYS A 546 12.81 -1.52 21.10
N GLU A 547 13.51 -0.48 21.55
CA GLU A 547 13.23 0.18 22.83
C GLU A 547 11.79 0.73 22.86
N LYS A 548 11.38 1.42 21.80
CA LYS A 548 10.05 2.04 21.67
C LYS A 548 8.92 1.01 21.63
N LEU A 549 9.15 -0.15 21.00
CA LEU A 549 8.20 -1.26 20.89
C LEU A 549 8.28 -2.26 22.06
N GLY A 550 9.25 -2.11 23.00
CA GLY A 550 9.46 -3.04 24.11
C GLY A 550 10.00 -4.42 23.67
N ILE A 551 10.64 -4.51 22.50
CA ILE A 551 11.26 -5.73 21.95
C ILE A 551 12.68 -5.87 22.53
N GLN A 552 13.06 -7.07 23.00
CA GLN A 552 14.40 -7.37 23.55
C GLN A 552 15.39 -7.80 22.47
#